data_d1f16cfd7a29c9c88549e1f73db22a74
#
_entry.id   d1f16cfd7a29c9c88549e1f73db22a74
#
_cell.length_a   1.000
_cell.length_b   1.000
_cell.length_c   1.000
_cell.angle_alpha   90.00
_cell.angle_beta   90.00
_cell.angle_gamma   90.00
#
_symmetry.space_group_name_H-M   'P 1'
#
loop_
_entity.id
_entity.type
_entity.pdbx_description
1 polymer ?
#
loop_
_entity_poly.entity_id
_entity_poly.type
_entity_poly.pdbx_seq_one_letter_code
_entity_poly.pdbx_strand_id
1 'polypeptide(L)'
;MKNEKHPLETINDWLDERGLAVLDNVTGTPVYDEPYVSQNLIIALSHRGWLKADYDMHPITFQEHDHAAIYPGHILTAHEASKDYLCSLLVISPRFLKILSQLHPKHYLFEYHYNTSFQLTDSQFEVMLTCFKMLKNISLLDIPERDEMLTIQMDITARIVRTYLRANGKEIIHNDTAVQQLLTQFHEAITLHYRENREVNFYAGLLNLTPKYFGTVIRKATGIGVGEWIAKYVIIQAKAMLRHHPELTIQQISNQLGFSEQTSFSRYFKAHAGMSPKQYREE
;
A
#
# COMPACT_ATOMS: atom_id res chain seq x y z
N MET A 1 8.00 -24.35 11.98
CA MET A 1 8.44 -23.00 12.42
C MET A 1 7.20 -22.27 12.89
N LYS A 2 7.19 -21.68 14.10
CA LYS A 2 6.02 -20.99 14.65
C LYS A 2 5.67 -19.80 13.76
N ASN A 3 4.39 -19.69 13.35
CA ASN A 3 3.84 -18.50 12.71
C ASN A 3 4.01 -17.30 13.64
N GLU A 4 5.12 -16.58 13.52
CA GLU A 4 5.22 -15.24 14.09
C GLU A 4 4.35 -14.34 13.23
N LYS A 5 3.29 -13.79 13.82
CA LYS A 5 2.41 -12.82 13.15
C LYS A 5 3.23 -11.65 12.63
N HIS A 6 2.88 -11.18 11.43
CA HIS A 6 3.53 -10.00 10.86
C HIS A 6 3.45 -8.83 11.85
N PRO A 7 4.53 -8.04 12.06
CA PRO A 7 4.50 -6.89 12.97
C PRO A 7 3.33 -5.93 12.72
N LEU A 8 2.90 -5.79 11.46
CA LEU A 8 1.75 -4.96 11.07
C LEU A 8 0.39 -5.55 11.46
N GLU A 9 0.29 -6.86 11.74
CA GLU A 9 -0.95 -7.48 12.22
C GLU A 9 -1.14 -7.31 13.73
N THR A 10 -0.02 -7.17 14.46
CA THR A 10 -0.05 -7.04 15.92
C THR A 10 -0.40 -5.63 16.39
N ILE A 11 -0.43 -4.64 15.51
CA ILE A 11 -0.68 -3.24 15.86
C ILE A 11 -2.10 -2.76 15.52
N ASN A 12 -2.98 -3.63 14.98
CA ASN A 12 -4.30 -3.20 14.53
C ASN A 12 -5.14 -2.59 15.66
N ASP A 13 -5.21 -3.24 16.83
CA ASP A 13 -5.93 -2.72 18.00
C ASP A 13 -5.38 -1.35 18.42
N TRP A 14 -4.07 -1.18 18.39
CA TRP A 14 -3.41 0.09 18.65
C TRP A 14 -3.77 1.17 17.62
N LEU A 15 -3.77 0.80 16.34
CA LEU A 15 -4.12 1.72 15.24
C LEU A 15 -5.58 2.16 15.32
N ASP A 16 -6.48 1.27 15.71
CA ASP A 16 -7.91 1.59 15.89
C ASP A 16 -8.12 2.60 17.04
N GLU A 17 -7.37 2.45 18.13
CA GLU A 17 -7.45 3.34 19.28
C GLU A 17 -6.68 4.65 19.08
N ARG A 18 -5.44 4.57 18.59
CA ARG A 18 -4.47 5.69 18.60
C ARG A 18 -4.31 6.39 17.26
N GLY A 19 -4.82 5.80 16.19
CA GLY A 19 -4.81 6.37 14.83
C GLY A 19 -3.52 6.16 14.06
N LEU A 20 -2.36 6.13 14.71
CA LEU A 20 -1.06 5.85 14.12
C LEU A 20 -0.14 5.08 15.07
N ALA A 21 0.86 4.42 14.49
CA ALA A 21 1.94 3.73 15.21
C ALA A 21 3.29 3.96 14.55
N VAL A 22 4.35 4.03 15.35
CA VAL A 22 5.74 4.02 14.85
C VAL A 22 6.43 2.77 15.36
N LEU A 23 6.90 1.95 14.44
CA LEU A 23 7.69 0.75 14.68
C LEU A 23 9.14 1.05 14.38
N ASP A 24 10.00 0.96 15.40
CA ASP A 24 11.43 1.16 15.25
C ASP A 24 12.14 -0.18 15.07
N ASN A 25 13.29 -0.16 14.37
CA ASN A 25 14.16 -1.32 14.22
C ASN A 25 13.47 -2.56 13.64
N VAL A 26 12.63 -2.36 12.64
CA VAL A 26 12.01 -3.46 11.91
C VAL A 26 13.08 -4.12 11.04
N THR A 27 13.36 -5.39 11.32
CA THR A 27 14.33 -6.21 10.60
C THR A 27 13.62 -7.19 9.68
N GLY A 28 14.07 -7.28 8.45
CA GLY A 28 13.52 -8.21 7.47
C GLY A 28 12.07 -7.89 7.08
N THR A 29 11.62 -8.55 6.05
CA THR A 29 10.19 -8.67 5.77
C THR A 29 9.82 -10.12 6.01
N PRO A 30 8.86 -10.42 6.89
CA PRO A 30 8.53 -11.82 7.23
C PRO A 30 7.87 -12.58 6.09
N VAL A 31 7.55 -11.91 4.98
CA VAL A 31 6.84 -12.52 3.87
C VAL A 31 7.58 -12.22 2.58
N TYR A 32 8.34 -13.22 2.11
CA TYR A 32 8.95 -13.17 0.80
C TYR A 32 8.00 -13.82 -0.21
N ASP A 33 7.87 -13.20 -1.39
CA ASP A 33 7.05 -13.65 -2.52
C ASP A 33 5.53 -13.72 -2.24
N GLU A 34 5.06 -13.25 -1.08
CA GLU A 34 3.64 -13.11 -0.82
C GLU A 34 3.21 -11.63 -0.95
N PRO A 35 2.19 -11.36 -1.78
CA PRO A 35 1.67 -10.02 -1.91
C PRO A 35 0.98 -9.56 -0.64
N TYR A 36 1.36 -8.39 -0.15
CA TYR A 36 0.71 -7.71 0.97
C TYR A 36 -0.09 -6.51 0.46
N VAL A 37 -1.38 -6.47 0.79
CA VAL A 37 -2.25 -5.31 0.52
C VAL A 37 -2.46 -4.55 1.81
N SER A 38 -1.85 -3.37 1.91
CA SER A 38 -2.04 -2.55 3.09
C SER A 38 -3.40 -1.87 3.11
N GLN A 39 -4.09 -1.93 4.24
CA GLN A 39 -5.25 -1.07 4.50
C GLN A 39 -4.81 0.29 5.08
N ASN A 40 -3.59 0.38 5.54
CA ASN A 40 -2.99 1.54 6.19
C ASN A 40 -2.05 2.27 5.22
N LEU A 41 -1.84 3.57 5.43
CA LEU A 41 -0.67 4.23 4.86
C LEU A 41 0.56 3.85 5.68
N ILE A 42 1.57 3.29 5.02
CA ILE A 42 2.84 2.92 5.66
C ILE A 42 3.94 3.78 5.07
N ILE A 43 4.66 4.48 5.92
CA ILE A 43 5.86 5.24 5.53
C ILE A 43 7.07 4.55 6.15
N ALA A 44 8.04 4.18 5.31
CA ALA A 44 9.27 3.52 5.73
C ALA A 44 10.46 4.46 5.60
N LEU A 45 11.37 4.39 6.56
CA LEU A 45 12.70 4.98 6.54
C LEU A 45 13.72 3.86 6.65
N SER A 46 14.51 3.63 5.60
CA SER A 46 15.51 2.56 5.56
C SER A 46 16.80 3.04 6.21
N HIS A 47 17.20 2.40 7.32
CA HIS A 47 18.42 2.77 8.06
C HIS A 47 19.68 2.21 7.42
N ARG A 48 19.61 0.98 6.89
CA ARG A 48 20.74 0.27 6.25
C ARG A 48 20.26 -0.93 5.45
N GLY A 49 21.14 -1.45 4.61
CA GLY A 49 20.85 -2.59 3.77
C GLY A 49 19.92 -2.25 2.60
N TRP A 50 19.32 -3.28 2.03
CA TRP A 50 18.41 -3.12 0.91
C TRP A 50 17.27 -4.15 0.95
N LEU A 51 16.13 -3.79 0.34
CA LEU A 51 14.96 -4.64 0.13
C LEU A 51 14.51 -4.53 -1.32
N LYS A 52 14.45 -5.67 -2.03
CA LYS A 52 13.84 -5.78 -3.36
C LYS A 52 12.38 -6.19 -3.23
N ALA A 53 11.51 -5.48 -3.91
CA ALA A 53 10.08 -5.71 -3.88
C ALA A 53 9.45 -5.34 -5.22
N ASP A 54 8.20 -5.78 -5.42
CA ASP A 54 7.31 -5.20 -6.42
C ASP A 54 6.27 -4.31 -5.71
N TYR A 55 6.09 -3.11 -6.21
CA TYR A 55 5.01 -2.22 -5.81
C TYR A 55 4.04 -2.09 -6.98
N ASP A 56 2.79 -2.53 -6.80
CA ASP A 56 1.81 -2.67 -7.88
C ASP A 56 2.38 -3.39 -9.10
N MET A 57 3.13 -4.46 -8.86
CA MET A 57 3.79 -5.29 -9.90
C MET A 57 4.94 -4.61 -10.64
N HIS A 58 5.41 -3.45 -10.19
CA HIS A 58 6.61 -2.79 -10.69
C HIS A 58 7.78 -3.03 -9.75
N PRO A 59 8.93 -3.51 -10.27
CA PRO A 59 10.09 -3.78 -9.44
C PRO A 59 10.63 -2.48 -8.83
N ILE A 60 10.89 -2.53 -7.53
CA ILE A 60 11.47 -1.44 -6.76
C ILE A 60 12.55 -1.98 -5.83
N THR A 61 13.55 -1.17 -5.54
CA THR A 61 14.57 -1.50 -4.53
C THR A 61 14.61 -0.35 -3.53
N PHE A 62 14.38 -0.67 -2.27
CA PHE A 62 14.61 0.25 -1.16
C PHE A 62 16.03 0.08 -0.67
N GLN A 63 16.72 1.19 -0.49
CA GLN A 63 18.13 1.24 -0.07
C GLN A 63 18.29 2.06 1.21
N GLU A 64 19.50 2.08 1.74
CA GLU A 64 19.87 2.93 2.87
C GLU A 64 19.48 4.39 2.61
N HIS A 65 18.90 5.05 3.62
CA HIS A 65 18.37 6.41 3.58
C HIS A 65 17.19 6.64 2.63
N ASP A 66 16.55 5.58 2.13
CA ASP A 66 15.31 5.75 1.39
C ASP A 66 14.13 6.08 2.32
N HIS A 67 13.35 7.09 1.90
CA HIS A 67 11.98 7.30 2.33
C HIS A 67 11.06 6.60 1.33
N ALA A 68 10.16 5.78 1.82
CA ALA A 68 9.17 5.10 0.99
C ALA A 68 7.78 5.23 1.58
N ALA A 69 6.75 5.28 0.72
CA ALA A 69 5.35 5.30 1.12
C ALA A 69 4.57 4.21 0.39
N ILE A 70 3.83 3.40 1.16
CA ILE A 70 2.93 2.36 0.66
C ILE A 70 1.52 2.81 1.00
N TYR A 71 0.72 3.10 -0.01
CA TYR A 71 -0.62 3.64 0.16
C TYR A 71 -1.67 2.55 0.40
N PRO A 72 -2.80 2.89 1.05
CA PRO A 72 -3.90 1.95 1.23
C PRO A 72 -4.40 1.39 -0.11
N GLY A 73 -4.65 0.10 -0.15
CA GLY A 73 -5.11 -0.61 -1.34
C GLY A 73 -4.01 -0.97 -2.34
N HIS A 74 -2.81 -0.41 -2.21
CA HIS A 74 -1.66 -0.77 -3.04
C HIS A 74 -1.01 -2.08 -2.59
N ILE A 75 -0.30 -2.71 -3.50
CA ILE A 75 0.24 -4.04 -3.34
C ILE A 75 1.76 -3.95 -3.22
N LEU A 76 2.31 -4.48 -2.14
CA LEU A 76 3.74 -4.67 -1.98
C LEU A 76 4.04 -6.18 -1.94
N THR A 77 4.96 -6.64 -2.77
CA THR A 77 5.47 -8.02 -2.72
C THR A 77 6.98 -7.97 -2.49
N ALA A 78 7.44 -8.32 -1.31
CA ALA A 78 8.85 -8.35 -0.99
C ALA A 78 9.46 -9.68 -1.45
N HIS A 79 10.60 -9.62 -2.16
CA HIS A 79 11.27 -10.79 -2.73
C HIS A 79 12.54 -11.15 -2.00
N GLU A 80 13.38 -10.16 -1.70
CA GLU A 80 14.70 -10.38 -1.15
C GLU A 80 15.15 -9.17 -0.32
N ALA A 81 15.82 -9.42 0.79
CA ALA A 81 16.44 -8.36 1.59
C ALA A 81 17.87 -8.74 1.97
N SER A 82 18.73 -7.75 2.15
CA SER A 82 20.04 -7.95 2.76
C SER A 82 19.90 -8.39 4.21
N LYS A 83 20.87 -9.15 4.72
CA LYS A 83 20.84 -9.68 6.10
C LYS A 83 20.80 -8.59 7.17
N ASP A 84 21.29 -7.42 6.83
CA ASP A 84 21.38 -6.27 7.71
C ASP A 84 20.27 -5.23 7.46
N TYR A 85 19.28 -5.56 6.61
CA TYR A 85 18.17 -4.65 6.34
C TYR A 85 17.46 -4.24 7.63
N LEU A 86 17.34 -2.94 7.82
CA LEU A 86 16.74 -2.34 8.99
C LEU A 86 15.96 -1.09 8.57
N CYS A 87 14.72 -0.97 9.02
CA CYS A 87 13.89 0.21 8.76
C CYS A 87 13.07 0.63 9.99
N SER A 88 12.59 1.86 9.96
CA SER A 88 11.49 2.33 10.83
C SER A 88 10.24 2.52 10.01
N LEU A 89 9.08 2.15 10.55
CA LEU A 89 7.78 2.28 9.90
C LEU A 89 6.89 3.24 10.69
N LEU A 90 6.29 4.19 10.00
CA LEU A 90 5.13 4.95 10.48
C LEU A 90 3.89 4.38 9.78
N VAL A 91 2.98 3.84 10.57
CA VAL A 91 1.72 3.23 10.08
C VAL A 91 0.56 4.10 10.50
N ILE A 92 -0.28 4.49 9.55
CA ILE A 92 -1.38 5.43 9.75
C ILE A 92 -2.69 4.76 9.35
N SER A 93 -3.64 4.69 10.28
CA SER A 93 -4.93 4.03 10.06
C SER A 93 -5.83 4.79 9.06
N PRO A 94 -6.76 4.11 8.38
CA PRO A 94 -7.72 4.75 7.49
C PRO A 94 -8.57 5.81 8.22
N ARG A 95 -8.91 5.56 9.49
CA ARG A 95 -9.64 6.52 10.35
C ARG A 95 -8.85 7.82 10.50
N PHE A 96 -7.58 7.75 10.82
CA PHE A 96 -6.75 8.93 11.03
C PHE A 96 -6.43 9.64 9.71
N LEU A 97 -6.24 8.90 8.62
CA LEU A 97 -6.12 9.46 7.26
C LEU A 97 -7.34 10.29 6.87
N LYS A 98 -8.54 9.85 7.26
CA LYS A 98 -9.78 10.59 7.02
C LYS A 98 -9.80 11.92 7.80
N ILE A 99 -9.33 11.93 9.05
CA ILE A 99 -9.19 13.16 9.86
C ILE A 99 -8.21 14.12 9.17
N LEU A 100 -7.04 13.63 8.78
CA LEU A 100 -6.03 14.42 8.07
C LEU A 100 -6.57 15.02 6.78
N SER A 101 -7.32 14.26 5.98
CA SER A 101 -7.91 14.73 4.71
C SER A 101 -8.99 15.79 4.90
N GLN A 102 -9.72 15.77 5.99
CA GLN A 102 -10.75 16.78 6.31
C GLN A 102 -10.14 18.11 6.74
N LEU A 103 -9.04 18.05 7.50
CA LEU A 103 -8.35 19.25 7.99
C LEU A 103 -7.48 19.91 6.91
N HIS A 104 -7.01 19.12 5.95
CA HIS A 104 -6.15 19.57 4.87
C HIS A 104 -6.63 19.07 3.50
N PRO A 105 -7.82 19.52 3.00
CA PRO A 105 -8.48 18.95 1.83
C PRO A 105 -7.72 19.09 0.50
N LYS A 106 -6.68 19.93 0.44
CA LYS A 106 -5.86 20.14 -0.78
C LYS A 106 -4.50 19.44 -0.73
N HIS A 107 -4.27 18.53 0.20
CA HIS A 107 -2.90 18.21 0.53
C HIS A 107 -2.66 16.73 0.79
N TYR A 108 -1.67 16.34 0.29
CA TYR A 108 -0.25 16.10 0.52
C TYR A 108 0.09 14.63 0.68
N LEU A 109 -0.78 13.82 1.27
CA LEU A 109 -0.53 12.41 1.52
C LEU A 109 -0.92 11.52 0.34
N PHE A 110 -1.78 12.02 -0.55
CA PHE A 110 -2.37 11.25 -1.64
C PHE A 110 -1.84 11.59 -3.04
N GLU A 111 -1.01 12.63 -3.17
CA GLU A 111 -0.47 13.06 -4.47
C GLU A 111 0.71 12.20 -4.99
N TYR A 112 1.13 11.18 -4.21
CA TYR A 112 2.38 10.44 -4.46
C TYR A 112 2.21 9.01 -4.94
N HIS A 113 1.06 8.62 -5.47
CA HIS A 113 0.71 7.23 -5.78
C HIS A 113 1.73 6.45 -6.63
N TYR A 114 2.61 7.11 -7.38
CA TYR A 114 3.58 6.46 -8.27
C TYR A 114 5.06 6.74 -7.96
N ASN A 115 5.37 7.71 -7.10
CA ASN A 115 6.74 7.97 -6.62
C ASN A 115 6.86 7.54 -5.17
N THR A 116 6.83 6.23 -4.96
CA THR A 116 6.77 5.64 -3.62
C THR A 116 8.05 5.78 -2.83
N SER A 117 9.21 6.02 -3.47
CA SER A 117 10.48 6.13 -2.77
C SER A 117 11.39 7.22 -3.33
N PHE A 118 12.19 7.81 -2.47
CA PHE A 118 13.29 8.69 -2.82
C PHE A 118 14.37 8.66 -1.74
N GLN A 119 15.61 8.91 -2.16
CA GLN A 119 16.75 8.91 -1.28
C GLN A 119 16.90 10.25 -0.55
N LEU A 120 17.14 10.18 0.73
CA LEU A 120 17.43 11.32 1.60
C LEU A 120 18.96 11.49 1.74
N THR A 121 19.41 12.70 1.96
CA THR A 121 20.76 12.92 2.49
C THR A 121 20.80 12.55 3.98
N ASP A 122 21.99 12.35 4.55
CA ASP A 122 22.15 12.03 5.98
C ASP A 122 21.43 13.04 6.87
N SER A 123 21.57 14.33 6.60
CA SER A 123 20.90 15.36 7.39
C SER A 123 19.36 15.34 7.22
N GLN A 124 18.86 15.04 6.03
CA GLN A 124 17.43 14.90 5.79
C GLN A 124 16.86 13.66 6.49
N PHE A 125 17.62 12.57 6.49
CA PHE A 125 17.25 11.33 7.15
C PHE A 125 17.11 11.53 8.67
N GLU A 126 18.06 12.20 9.31
CA GLU A 126 18.00 12.55 10.74
C GLU A 126 16.80 13.44 11.09
N VAL A 127 16.45 14.39 10.23
CA VAL A 127 15.22 15.19 10.41
C VAL A 127 13.97 14.32 10.33
N MET A 128 13.90 13.39 9.38
CA MET A 128 12.77 12.49 9.26
C MET A 128 12.64 11.53 10.45
N LEU A 129 13.75 11.01 10.96
CA LEU A 129 13.76 10.20 12.19
C LEU A 129 13.26 11.01 13.40
N THR A 130 13.64 12.27 13.49
CA THR A 130 13.15 13.17 14.55
C THR A 130 11.63 13.37 14.44
N CYS A 131 11.09 13.53 13.23
CA CYS A 131 9.65 13.59 13.01
C CYS A 131 8.94 12.30 13.45
N PHE A 132 9.48 11.12 13.09
CA PHE A 132 8.93 9.82 13.51
C PHE A 132 8.93 9.70 15.05
N LYS A 133 10.03 10.05 15.68
CA LYS A 133 10.17 10.04 17.13
C LYS A 133 9.17 10.98 17.83
N MET A 134 8.95 12.17 17.27
CA MET A 134 7.95 13.10 17.80
C MET A 134 6.54 12.53 17.66
N LEU A 135 6.17 12.01 16.49
CA LEU A 135 4.87 11.35 16.26
C LEU A 135 4.66 10.19 17.23
N LYS A 136 5.69 9.36 17.45
CA LYS A 136 5.65 8.27 18.43
C LYS A 136 5.36 8.79 19.83
N ASN A 137 6.10 9.79 20.28
CA ASN A 137 5.96 10.34 21.62
C ASN A 137 4.57 10.97 21.82
N ILE A 138 4.06 11.72 20.85
CA ILE A 138 2.72 12.31 20.92
C ILE A 138 1.65 11.20 20.95
N SER A 139 1.80 10.12 20.14
CA SER A 139 0.82 9.03 20.12
C SER A 139 0.65 8.30 21.45
N LEU A 140 1.68 8.37 22.31
CA LEU A 140 1.68 7.76 23.64
C LEU A 140 1.01 8.65 24.72
N LEU A 141 0.76 9.92 24.42
CA LEU A 141 0.12 10.82 25.38
C LEU A 141 -1.34 10.41 25.61
N ASP A 142 -1.76 10.47 26.87
CA ASP A 142 -3.16 10.23 27.26
C ASP A 142 -3.81 11.55 27.66
N ILE A 143 -3.98 12.43 26.67
CA ILE A 143 -4.56 13.78 26.82
C ILE A 143 -5.58 14.03 25.71
N PRO A 144 -6.59 14.89 25.94
CA PRO A 144 -7.63 15.18 24.94
C PRO A 144 -7.08 15.79 23.64
N GLU A 145 -6.03 16.58 23.70
CA GLU A 145 -5.44 17.32 22.58
C GLU A 145 -4.49 16.45 21.73
N ARG A 146 -4.29 15.17 22.07
CA ARG A 146 -3.37 14.26 21.36
C ARG A 146 -3.60 14.23 19.87
N ASP A 147 -4.84 14.02 19.43
CA ASP A 147 -5.17 13.87 18.01
C ASP A 147 -4.94 15.18 17.24
N GLU A 148 -5.19 16.33 17.86
CA GLU A 148 -4.86 17.65 17.31
C GLU A 148 -3.35 17.81 17.14
N MET A 149 -2.56 17.49 18.18
CA MET A 149 -1.09 17.55 18.15
C MET A 149 -0.52 16.60 17.08
N LEU A 150 -1.05 15.39 16.96
CA LEU A 150 -0.66 14.44 15.92
C LEU A 150 -0.93 15.01 14.52
N THR A 151 -2.07 15.65 14.34
CA THR A 151 -2.45 16.27 13.06
C THR A 151 -1.49 17.39 12.66
N ILE A 152 -1.16 18.28 13.60
CA ILE A 152 -0.20 19.37 13.38
C ILE A 152 1.19 18.80 13.04
N GLN A 153 1.66 17.81 13.80
CA GLN A 153 2.96 17.18 13.57
C GLN A 153 2.99 16.45 12.19
N MET A 154 1.91 15.80 11.79
CA MET A 154 1.80 15.19 10.46
C MET A 154 1.84 16.23 9.34
N ASP A 155 1.20 17.40 9.49
CA ASP A 155 1.29 18.48 8.50
C ASP A 155 2.72 19.00 8.36
N ILE A 156 3.43 19.20 9.48
CA ILE A 156 4.84 19.57 9.46
C ILE A 156 5.67 18.51 8.73
N THR A 157 5.48 17.24 9.06
CA THR A 157 6.21 16.12 8.45
C THR A 157 5.95 16.05 6.94
N ALA A 158 4.70 16.19 6.50
CA ALA A 158 4.34 16.19 5.10
C ALA A 158 4.96 17.36 4.33
N ARG A 159 5.06 18.55 4.92
CA ARG A 159 5.74 19.71 4.33
C ARG A 159 7.23 19.49 4.16
N ILE A 160 7.88 18.85 5.14
CA ILE A 160 9.30 18.48 5.07
C ILE A 160 9.51 17.48 3.93
N VAL A 161 8.72 16.40 3.87
CA VAL A 161 8.78 15.40 2.78
C VAL A 161 8.64 16.06 1.41
N ARG A 162 7.67 16.95 1.25
CA ARG A 162 7.48 17.70 -0.01
C ARG A 162 8.71 18.53 -0.37
N THR A 163 9.29 19.21 0.61
CA THR A 163 10.50 20.03 0.36
C THR A 163 11.65 19.16 -0.11
N TYR A 164 11.83 17.98 0.49
CA TYR A 164 12.87 17.04 0.11
C TYR A 164 12.64 16.41 -1.26
N LEU A 165 11.40 16.08 -1.58
CA LEU A 165 11.02 15.59 -2.93
C LEU A 165 11.36 16.60 -4.01
N ARG A 166 11.03 17.87 -3.79
CA ARG A 166 11.39 18.96 -4.74
C ARG A 166 12.89 19.11 -4.91
N ALA A 167 13.63 19.07 -3.80
CA ALA A 167 15.08 19.15 -3.83
C ALA A 167 15.74 17.99 -4.61
N ASN A 168 15.10 16.80 -4.59
CA ASN A 168 15.56 15.63 -5.35
C ASN A 168 15.11 15.61 -6.83
N GLY A 169 14.59 16.74 -7.36
CA GLY A 169 14.10 16.82 -8.73
C GLY A 169 12.86 15.95 -9.00
N LYS A 170 12.30 15.36 -7.95
CA LYS A 170 11.02 14.66 -7.98
C LYS A 170 9.95 15.69 -7.65
N GLU A 171 9.83 16.73 -8.47
CA GLU A 171 8.74 17.67 -8.33
C GLU A 171 7.44 16.88 -8.32
N ILE A 172 6.62 17.24 -7.35
CA ILE A 172 5.18 17.03 -7.48
C ILE A 172 4.79 17.96 -8.63
N ILE A 173 4.92 17.43 -9.81
CA ILE A 173 4.42 18.12 -10.97
C ILE A 173 2.91 18.06 -10.76
N HIS A 174 2.26 19.20 -10.46
CA HIS A 174 0.82 19.36 -10.64
C HIS A 174 0.37 19.14 -12.11
N ASN A 175 1.30 18.83 -12.98
CA ASN A 175 1.15 18.18 -14.25
C ASN A 175 1.31 16.66 -14.06
N ASP A 176 0.45 16.06 -13.22
CA ASP A 176 0.14 14.66 -13.42
C ASP A 176 -0.21 14.53 -14.89
N THR A 177 0.64 13.84 -15.62
CA THR A 177 0.27 13.55 -17.02
C THR A 177 -1.12 12.93 -16.95
N ALA A 178 -1.98 13.22 -17.92
CA ALA A 178 -3.33 12.61 -17.98
C ALA A 178 -3.28 11.09 -17.79
N VAL A 179 -2.12 10.48 -18.07
CA VAL A 179 -1.81 9.06 -17.83
C VAL A 179 -1.70 8.74 -16.34
N GLN A 180 -0.99 9.56 -15.55
CA GLN A 180 -0.84 9.33 -14.10
C GLN A 180 -2.16 9.51 -13.37
N GLN A 181 -2.92 10.55 -13.71
CA GLN A 181 -4.28 10.74 -13.18
C GLN A 181 -5.17 9.55 -13.52
N LEU A 182 -5.09 9.04 -14.76
CA LEU A 182 -5.85 7.87 -15.17
C LEU A 182 -5.45 6.61 -14.38
N LEU A 183 -4.17 6.40 -14.14
CA LEU A 183 -3.68 5.27 -13.34
C LEU A 183 -4.19 5.36 -11.89
N THR A 184 -4.13 6.54 -11.27
CA THR A 184 -4.66 6.78 -9.92
C THR A 184 -6.17 6.50 -9.88
N GLN A 185 -6.94 7.08 -10.78
CA GLN A 185 -8.39 6.87 -10.85
C GLN A 185 -8.74 5.40 -11.10
N PHE A 186 -7.96 4.70 -11.93
CA PHE A 186 -8.16 3.28 -12.15
C PHE A 186 -7.85 2.46 -10.90
N HIS A 187 -6.77 2.79 -10.19
CA HIS A 187 -6.43 2.12 -8.92
C HIS A 187 -7.53 2.32 -7.88
N GLU A 188 -8.02 3.54 -7.71
CA GLU A 188 -9.15 3.84 -6.83
C GLU A 188 -10.40 3.06 -7.23
N ALA A 189 -10.74 3.06 -8.52
CA ALA A 189 -11.89 2.34 -9.04
C ALA A 189 -11.80 0.82 -8.79
N ILE A 190 -10.62 0.21 -9.02
CA ILE A 190 -10.44 -1.23 -8.78
C ILE A 190 -10.54 -1.56 -7.29
N THR A 191 -9.95 -0.77 -6.42
CA THR A 191 -10.02 -0.94 -4.97
C THR A 191 -11.46 -0.92 -4.46
N LEU A 192 -12.29 -0.06 -5.01
CA LEU A 192 -13.70 0.05 -4.63
C LEU A 192 -14.58 -1.05 -5.23
N HIS A 193 -14.34 -1.44 -6.48
CA HIS A 193 -15.30 -2.23 -7.27
C HIS A 193 -14.86 -3.63 -7.67
N TYR A 194 -13.66 -4.11 -7.29
CA TYR A 194 -13.16 -5.44 -7.69
C TYR A 194 -14.05 -6.61 -7.26
N ARG A 195 -14.86 -6.42 -6.21
CA ARG A 195 -15.84 -7.40 -5.75
C ARG A 195 -17.11 -7.41 -6.61
N GLU A 196 -17.47 -6.27 -7.17
CA GLU A 196 -18.70 -6.07 -7.91
C GLU A 196 -18.53 -6.43 -9.38
N ASN A 197 -17.41 -6.02 -9.97
CA ASN A 197 -17.18 -6.19 -11.40
C ASN A 197 -15.70 -6.41 -11.74
N ARG A 198 -15.44 -7.21 -12.78
CA ARG A 198 -14.08 -7.54 -13.26
C ARG A 198 -13.90 -7.26 -14.74
N GLU A 199 -14.89 -6.62 -15.37
CA GLU A 199 -14.87 -6.36 -16.81
C GLU A 199 -14.20 -5.01 -17.12
N VAL A 200 -13.34 -5.00 -18.12
CA VAL A 200 -12.66 -3.78 -18.59
C VAL A 200 -13.65 -2.68 -18.96
N ASN A 201 -14.79 -3.06 -19.58
CA ASN A 201 -15.84 -2.12 -19.99
C ASN A 201 -16.44 -1.36 -18.81
N PHE A 202 -16.62 -2.02 -17.68
CA PHE A 202 -17.12 -1.39 -16.45
C PHE A 202 -16.19 -0.28 -15.97
N TYR A 203 -14.90 -0.56 -15.85
CA TYR A 203 -13.90 0.42 -15.40
C TYR A 203 -13.71 1.56 -16.43
N ALA A 204 -13.70 1.24 -17.72
CA ALA A 204 -13.66 2.25 -18.76
C ALA A 204 -14.85 3.20 -18.68
N GLY A 205 -16.06 2.66 -18.42
CA GLY A 205 -17.28 3.45 -18.22
C GLY A 205 -17.21 4.36 -17.00
N LEU A 206 -16.71 3.86 -15.85
CA LEU A 206 -16.51 4.68 -14.63
C LEU A 206 -15.58 5.87 -14.89
N LEU A 207 -14.57 5.68 -15.74
CA LEU A 207 -13.57 6.69 -16.08
C LEU A 207 -13.97 7.56 -17.28
N ASN A 208 -15.18 7.38 -17.84
CA ASN A 208 -15.67 8.06 -19.02
C ASN A 208 -14.76 7.89 -20.26
N LEU A 209 -14.17 6.69 -20.41
CA LEU A 209 -13.26 6.35 -21.50
C LEU A 209 -13.82 5.22 -22.37
N THR A 210 -13.36 5.15 -23.62
CA THR A 210 -13.58 3.95 -24.42
C THR A 210 -12.66 2.82 -23.95
N PRO A 211 -13.11 1.55 -23.94
CA PRO A 211 -12.28 0.41 -23.53
C PRO A 211 -10.98 0.29 -24.33
N LYS A 212 -11.02 0.64 -25.63
CA LYS A 212 -9.84 0.63 -26.50
C LYS A 212 -8.79 1.65 -26.08
N TYR A 213 -9.21 2.89 -25.82
CA TYR A 213 -8.29 3.94 -25.39
C TYR A 213 -7.73 3.61 -24.00
N PHE A 214 -8.61 3.26 -23.06
CA PHE A 214 -8.23 2.84 -21.71
C PHE A 214 -7.20 1.71 -21.72
N GLY A 215 -7.48 0.62 -22.47
CA GLY A 215 -6.56 -0.52 -22.61
C GLY A 215 -5.20 -0.14 -23.20
N THR A 216 -5.19 0.76 -24.19
CA THR A 216 -3.95 1.22 -24.83
C THR A 216 -3.09 2.03 -23.87
N VAL A 217 -3.70 2.99 -23.15
CA VAL A 217 -2.98 3.87 -22.21
C VAL A 217 -2.40 3.05 -21.05
N ILE A 218 -3.23 2.20 -20.41
CA ILE A 218 -2.78 1.37 -19.29
C ILE A 218 -1.64 0.45 -19.72
N ARG A 219 -1.78 -0.27 -20.84
CA ARG A 219 -0.73 -1.18 -21.32
C ARG A 219 0.58 -0.44 -21.65
N LYS A 220 0.49 0.75 -22.23
CA LYS A 220 1.67 1.57 -22.54
C LYS A 220 2.37 2.04 -21.26
N ALA A 221 1.60 2.39 -20.24
CA ALA A 221 2.12 2.91 -18.98
C ALA A 221 2.67 1.82 -18.03
N THR A 222 2.06 0.63 -18.06
CA THR A 222 2.31 -0.42 -17.05
C THR A 222 2.90 -1.71 -17.61
N GLY A 223 2.95 -1.84 -18.93
CA GLY A 223 3.38 -3.08 -19.59
C GLY A 223 2.33 -4.19 -19.62
N ILE A 224 1.27 -4.13 -18.78
CA ILE A 224 0.23 -5.15 -18.70
C ILE A 224 -1.15 -4.61 -19.12
N GLY A 225 -2.03 -5.52 -19.54
CA GLY A 225 -3.39 -5.14 -19.92
C GLY A 225 -4.30 -4.91 -18.70
N VAL A 226 -5.34 -4.07 -18.88
CA VAL A 226 -6.32 -3.77 -17.84
C VAL A 226 -6.94 -5.03 -17.23
N GLY A 227 -7.37 -5.99 -18.08
CA GLY A 227 -7.96 -7.25 -17.60
C GLY A 227 -6.97 -8.10 -16.77
N GLU A 228 -5.70 -8.09 -17.16
CA GLU A 228 -4.64 -8.75 -16.41
C GLU A 228 -4.39 -8.05 -15.05
N TRP A 229 -4.41 -6.71 -15.04
CA TRP A 229 -4.29 -5.95 -13.77
C TRP A 229 -5.45 -6.28 -12.83
N ILE A 230 -6.69 -6.23 -13.31
CA ILE A 230 -7.87 -6.59 -12.52
C ILE A 230 -7.74 -8.02 -11.96
N ALA A 231 -7.34 -8.98 -12.82
CA ALA A 231 -7.16 -10.36 -12.38
C ALA A 231 -6.09 -10.50 -11.30
N LYS A 232 -4.92 -9.88 -11.48
CA LYS A 232 -3.85 -9.88 -10.49
C LYS A 232 -4.32 -9.28 -9.17
N TYR A 233 -5.03 -8.14 -9.21
CA TYR A 233 -5.57 -7.50 -8.00
C TYR A 233 -6.51 -8.44 -7.23
N VAL A 234 -7.48 -9.05 -7.92
CA VAL A 234 -8.43 -9.99 -7.31
C VAL A 234 -7.72 -11.23 -6.71
N ILE A 235 -6.72 -11.77 -7.42
CA ILE A 235 -5.96 -12.92 -6.93
C ILE A 235 -5.13 -12.59 -5.70
N ILE A 236 -4.55 -11.39 -5.63
CA ILE A 236 -3.80 -10.95 -4.46
C ILE A 236 -4.72 -10.82 -3.25
N GLN A 237 -5.89 -10.21 -3.41
CA GLN A 237 -6.91 -10.14 -2.36
C GLN A 237 -7.34 -11.55 -1.92
N ALA A 238 -7.55 -12.47 -2.87
CA ALA A 238 -7.88 -13.86 -2.58
C ALA A 238 -6.78 -14.58 -1.79
N LYS A 239 -5.52 -14.41 -2.19
CA LYS A 239 -4.34 -14.99 -1.50
C LYS A 239 -4.24 -14.47 -0.07
N ALA A 240 -4.38 -13.16 0.13
CA ALA A 240 -4.38 -12.55 1.46
C ALA A 240 -5.49 -13.13 2.35
N MET A 241 -6.73 -13.25 1.83
CA MET A 241 -7.83 -13.85 2.59
C MET A 241 -7.60 -15.33 2.91
N LEU A 242 -7.08 -16.10 1.95
CA LEU A 242 -6.78 -17.53 2.17
C LEU A 242 -5.72 -17.75 3.23
N ARG A 243 -4.73 -16.86 3.35
CA ARG A 243 -3.61 -16.96 4.29
C ARG A 243 -3.95 -16.41 5.68
N HIS A 244 -4.58 -15.24 5.73
CA HIS A 244 -4.79 -14.52 6.99
C HIS A 244 -6.14 -14.79 7.66
N HIS A 245 -7.07 -15.45 6.96
CA HIS A 245 -8.37 -15.82 7.47
C HIS A 245 -8.62 -17.35 7.40
N PRO A 246 -7.85 -18.15 8.15
CA PRO A 246 -8.00 -19.60 8.15
C PRO A 246 -9.38 -20.07 8.65
N GLU A 247 -10.07 -19.23 9.44
CA GLU A 247 -11.43 -19.46 9.93
C GLU A 247 -12.49 -19.39 8.82
N LEU A 248 -12.23 -18.70 7.71
CA LEU A 248 -13.16 -18.60 6.60
C LEU A 248 -13.08 -19.82 5.68
N THR A 249 -14.22 -20.36 5.31
CA THR A 249 -14.30 -21.40 4.28
C THR A 249 -13.98 -20.81 2.89
N ILE A 250 -13.58 -21.65 1.93
CA ILE A 250 -13.36 -21.24 0.54
C ILE A 250 -14.63 -20.63 -0.06
N GLN A 251 -15.81 -21.14 0.31
CA GLN A 251 -17.10 -20.59 -0.11
C GLN A 251 -17.32 -19.16 0.44
N GLN A 252 -17.00 -18.93 1.70
CA GLN A 252 -17.14 -17.60 2.31
C GLN A 252 -16.20 -16.59 1.66
N ILE A 253 -14.94 -16.98 1.38
CA ILE A 253 -13.99 -16.16 0.65
C ILE A 253 -14.50 -15.86 -0.77
N SER A 254 -15.01 -16.88 -1.48
CA SER A 254 -15.63 -16.71 -2.79
C SER A 254 -16.74 -15.66 -2.78
N ASN A 255 -17.64 -15.74 -1.79
CA ASN A 255 -18.75 -14.80 -1.63
C ASN A 255 -18.25 -13.38 -1.31
N GLN A 256 -17.27 -13.24 -0.41
CA GLN A 256 -16.68 -11.94 -0.06
C GLN A 256 -15.93 -11.28 -1.24
N LEU A 257 -15.41 -12.09 -2.15
CA LEU A 257 -14.80 -11.62 -3.39
C LEU A 257 -15.83 -11.38 -4.51
N GLY A 258 -17.13 -11.54 -4.25
CA GLY A 258 -18.20 -11.27 -5.20
C GLY A 258 -18.35 -12.32 -6.30
N PHE A 259 -17.94 -13.56 -6.08
CA PHE A 259 -18.25 -14.66 -6.99
C PHE A 259 -19.60 -15.30 -6.61
N SER A 260 -20.44 -15.56 -7.62
CA SER A 260 -21.74 -16.20 -7.43
C SER A 260 -21.64 -17.63 -6.91
N GLU A 261 -20.55 -18.33 -7.25
CA GLU A 261 -20.31 -19.74 -6.91
C GLU A 261 -18.84 -20.00 -6.59
N GLN A 262 -18.59 -20.88 -5.60
CA GLN A 262 -17.25 -21.33 -5.24
C GLN A 262 -16.52 -21.98 -6.42
N THR A 263 -17.22 -22.69 -7.29
CA THR A 263 -16.66 -23.34 -8.47
C THR A 263 -16.09 -22.32 -9.48
N SER A 264 -16.78 -21.20 -9.67
CA SER A 264 -16.35 -20.08 -10.50
C SER A 264 -15.11 -19.41 -9.91
N PHE A 265 -15.09 -19.16 -8.62
CA PHE A 265 -13.92 -18.65 -7.91
C PHE A 265 -12.73 -19.61 -8.02
N SER A 266 -12.93 -20.90 -7.77
CA SER A 266 -11.83 -21.89 -7.80
C SER A 266 -11.22 -22.02 -9.19
N ARG A 267 -12.02 -21.95 -10.25
CA ARG A 267 -11.52 -21.94 -11.64
C ARG A 267 -10.74 -20.65 -11.94
N TYR A 268 -11.31 -19.50 -11.55
CA TYR A 268 -10.66 -18.21 -11.74
C TYR A 268 -9.32 -18.14 -11.01
N PHE A 269 -9.31 -18.53 -9.73
CA PHE A 269 -8.09 -18.56 -8.92
C PHE A 269 -7.03 -19.48 -9.53
N LYS A 270 -7.41 -20.74 -9.92
CA LYS A 270 -6.47 -21.68 -10.54
C LYS A 270 -5.90 -21.15 -11.85
N ALA A 271 -6.73 -20.50 -12.67
CA ALA A 271 -6.29 -19.95 -13.96
C ALA A 271 -5.23 -18.86 -13.81
N HIS A 272 -5.29 -18.06 -12.74
CA HIS A 272 -4.40 -16.92 -12.54
C HIS A 272 -3.30 -17.15 -11.50
N ALA A 273 -3.50 -18.07 -10.54
CA ALA A 273 -2.51 -18.42 -9.50
C ALA A 273 -1.75 -19.73 -9.78
N GLY A 274 -2.15 -20.51 -10.81
CA GLY A 274 -1.53 -21.77 -11.16
C GLY A 274 -1.99 -22.98 -10.34
N MET A 275 -2.59 -22.78 -9.18
CA MET A 275 -3.06 -23.83 -8.26
C MET A 275 -4.46 -23.51 -7.70
N SER A 276 -5.11 -24.52 -7.09
CA SER A 276 -6.44 -24.29 -6.48
C SER A 276 -6.34 -23.48 -5.18
N PRO A 277 -7.44 -22.79 -4.77
CA PRO A 277 -7.48 -22.08 -3.49
C PRO A 277 -7.17 -22.97 -2.28
N LYS A 278 -7.60 -24.26 -2.35
CA LYS A 278 -7.35 -25.24 -1.29
C LYS A 278 -5.86 -25.57 -1.19
N GLN A 279 -5.21 -25.84 -2.33
CA GLN A 279 -3.76 -26.11 -2.37
C GLN A 279 -2.96 -24.91 -1.84
N TYR A 280 -3.30 -23.70 -2.27
CA TYR A 280 -2.65 -22.47 -1.82
C TYR A 280 -2.76 -22.26 -0.30
N ARG A 281 -3.89 -22.62 0.31
CA ARG A 281 -4.09 -22.51 1.77
C ARG A 281 -3.26 -23.52 2.55
N GLU A 282 -2.98 -24.69 1.96
CA GLU A 282 -2.26 -25.81 2.61
C GLU A 282 -0.72 -25.68 2.48
N GLU A 283 -0.21 -24.78 1.61
CA GLU A 283 1.21 -24.41 1.53
C GLU A 283 1.62 -23.47 2.66
#